data_3acf5282f5b9c4704363f390082b86f4
#
_entry.id   3acf5282f5b9c4704363f390082b86f4
#
_cell.length_a   1.000
_cell.length_b   1.000
_cell.length_c   1.000
_cell.angle_alpha   90.00
_cell.angle_beta   90.00
_cell.angle_gamma   90.00
#
_symmetry.space_group_name_H-M   'P 1'
#
loop_
_entity.id
_entity.type
_entity.pdbx_description
1 polymer ?
#
loop_
_entity_poly.entity_id
_entity_poly.type
_entity_poly.pdbx_seq_one_letter_code
_entity_poly.pdbx_strand_id
1 'polypeptide(L)'
;EEFIKRWKELEVICEDIFDAPSGSPMDELFTRYMYYERAKQGIKLTTTEALRKFYEKDKYAILKREETLGNLEKLVQFWKSVLSQDDMIFSDRILRRLAVLNYAPNGMWTYLVSVYFMQYKDENNLLEEQAFYEFLNKITAFIWAYAFMRPGVNALRSPAYPEMIEIVNGRTVDFEEYRFDAAAVRNVVETYVFTNGRPITKSMLAWWAYNDESQQLMPLDVTLE
;
A
#
# COMPACT_ATOMS: atom_id res chain seq x y z
N GLU A 1 21.16 -20.58 15.45
CA GLU A 1 22.12 -19.75 14.65
C GLU A 1 21.48 -19.25 13.35
N GLU A 2 20.81 -20.10 12.58
CA GLU A 2 20.16 -19.73 11.30
C GLU A 2 19.06 -18.68 11.48
N PHE A 3 18.16 -18.84 12.45
CA PHE A 3 17.12 -17.86 12.75
C PHE A 3 17.69 -16.46 13.04
N ILE A 4 18.75 -16.39 13.85
CA ILE A 4 19.40 -15.12 14.22
C ILE A 4 20.00 -14.45 12.98
N LYS A 5 20.58 -15.22 12.07
CA LYS A 5 21.13 -14.72 10.81
C LYS A 5 20.02 -14.13 9.94
N ARG A 6 18.95 -14.87 9.68
CA ARG A 6 17.78 -14.43 8.88
C ARG A 6 17.12 -13.19 9.48
N TRP A 7 17.02 -13.15 10.80
CA TRP A 7 16.46 -11.98 11.50
C TRP A 7 17.31 -10.72 11.27
N LYS A 8 18.64 -10.83 11.40
CA LYS A 8 19.54 -9.71 11.14
C LYS A 8 19.52 -9.25 9.68
N GLU A 9 19.43 -10.17 8.75
CA GLU A 9 19.27 -9.84 7.34
C GLU A 9 17.97 -9.06 7.10
N LEU A 10 16.88 -9.47 7.74
CA LEU A 10 15.59 -8.78 7.69
C LEU A 10 15.68 -7.35 8.27
N GLU A 11 16.35 -7.18 9.42
CA GLU A 11 16.59 -5.87 10.04
C GLU A 11 17.34 -4.94 9.07
N VAL A 12 18.44 -5.40 8.49
CA VAL A 12 19.27 -4.63 7.56
C VAL A 12 18.44 -4.19 6.33
N ILE A 13 17.63 -5.07 5.76
CA ILE A 13 16.78 -4.70 4.61
C ILE A 13 15.73 -3.68 5.03
N CYS A 14 15.09 -3.83 6.18
CA CYS A 14 14.11 -2.87 6.67
C CYS A 14 14.74 -1.48 6.89
N GLU A 15 15.94 -1.42 7.48
CA GLU A 15 16.69 -0.18 7.68
C GLU A 15 17.04 0.52 6.36
N ASP A 16 17.31 -0.25 5.31
CA ASP A 16 17.64 0.28 3.98
C ASP A 16 16.42 0.87 3.25
N ILE A 17 15.24 0.28 3.43
CA ILE A 17 14.09 0.60 2.58
C ILE A 17 12.95 1.36 3.26
N PHE A 18 12.81 1.29 4.59
CA PHE A 18 11.71 1.95 5.29
C PHE A 18 12.18 3.19 6.05
N ASP A 19 11.64 4.34 5.65
CA ASP A 19 11.70 5.53 6.47
C ASP A 19 10.63 5.45 7.58
N ALA A 20 11.09 5.42 8.83
CA ALA A 20 10.23 5.29 10.01
C ALA A 20 10.40 6.51 10.92
N PRO A 21 9.70 7.62 10.63
CA PRO A 21 9.82 8.85 11.42
C PRO A 21 9.35 8.69 12.87
N SER A 22 8.57 7.65 13.15
CA SER A 22 8.15 7.26 14.50
C SER A 22 8.11 5.74 14.63
N GLY A 23 8.93 5.17 15.49
CA GLY A 23 9.07 3.72 15.65
C GLY A 23 10.35 3.18 15.01
N SER A 24 10.35 1.95 14.57
CA SER A 24 11.47 1.32 13.88
C SER A 24 11.11 0.90 12.46
N PRO A 25 12.08 0.77 11.53
CA PRO A 25 11.84 0.20 10.21
C PRO A 25 11.19 -1.19 10.25
N MET A 26 11.52 -1.97 11.25
CA MET A 26 10.87 -3.27 11.49
C MET A 26 9.38 -3.11 11.83
N ASP A 27 8.98 -2.08 12.57
CA ASP A 27 7.57 -1.83 12.89
C ASP A 27 6.75 -1.56 11.62
N GLU A 28 7.34 -0.96 10.60
CA GLU A 28 6.71 -0.76 9.30
C GLU A 28 6.41 -2.10 8.60
N LEU A 29 7.36 -3.02 8.60
CA LEU A 29 7.15 -4.36 8.04
C LEU A 29 6.08 -5.13 8.82
N PHE A 30 6.20 -5.15 10.15
CA PHE A 30 5.25 -5.84 11.02
C PHE A 30 3.84 -5.24 10.94
N THR A 31 3.72 -3.94 10.75
CA THR A 31 2.42 -3.27 10.53
C THR A 31 1.77 -3.74 9.23
N ARG A 32 2.52 -3.85 8.13
CA ARG A 32 2.02 -4.39 6.87
C ARG A 32 1.55 -5.83 7.01
N TYR A 33 2.35 -6.66 7.68
CA TYR A 33 1.98 -8.05 7.94
C TYR A 33 0.77 -8.18 8.89
N MET A 34 0.67 -7.30 9.89
CA MET A 34 -0.49 -7.22 10.78
C MET A 34 -1.79 -7.00 9.99
N TYR A 35 -1.80 -6.11 8.99
CA TYR A 35 -3.00 -5.88 8.18
C TYR A 35 -3.44 -7.11 7.39
N TYR A 36 -2.49 -7.88 6.88
CA TYR A 36 -2.79 -9.17 6.25
C TYR A 36 -3.40 -10.17 7.26
N GLU A 37 -2.82 -10.32 8.43
CA GLU A 37 -3.34 -11.21 9.47
C GLU A 37 -4.71 -10.73 10.01
N ARG A 38 -4.93 -9.42 10.14
CA ARG A 38 -6.24 -8.85 10.50
C ARG A 38 -7.30 -9.16 9.45
N ALA A 39 -6.96 -9.05 8.19
CA ALA A 39 -7.87 -9.38 7.08
C ALA A 39 -8.26 -10.86 7.11
N LYS A 40 -7.31 -11.76 7.31
CA LYS A 40 -7.56 -13.21 7.47
C LYS A 40 -8.50 -13.53 8.65
N GLN A 41 -8.44 -12.73 9.72
CA GLN A 41 -9.31 -12.86 10.89
C GLN A 41 -10.66 -12.16 10.70
N GLY A 42 -10.92 -11.51 9.57
CA GLY A 42 -12.16 -10.78 9.30
C GLY A 42 -12.37 -9.53 10.17
N ILE A 43 -11.28 -8.90 10.67
CA ILE A 43 -11.36 -7.78 11.59
C ILE A 43 -11.64 -6.48 10.83
N LYS A 44 -12.88 -5.97 10.94
CA LYS A 44 -13.35 -4.70 10.32
C LYS A 44 -13.19 -3.48 11.23
N LEU A 45 -12.86 -3.66 12.51
CA LEU A 45 -12.75 -2.56 13.47
C LEU A 45 -11.72 -1.52 13.00
N THR A 46 -12.14 -0.26 12.90
CA THR A 46 -11.31 0.85 12.44
C THR A 46 -10.34 1.37 13.50
N THR A 47 -10.62 1.10 14.78
CA THR A 47 -9.67 1.32 15.86
C THR A 47 -8.61 0.23 15.80
N THR A 48 -7.41 0.62 15.39
CA THR A 48 -6.27 -0.29 15.33
C THR A 48 -5.64 -0.39 16.72
N GLU A 49 -5.48 -1.60 17.20
CA GLU A 49 -4.71 -1.84 18.43
C GLU A 49 -3.21 -1.58 18.18
N ALA A 50 -2.47 -1.29 19.24
CA ALA A 50 -1.03 -1.11 19.16
C ALA A 50 -0.37 -2.38 18.59
N LEU A 51 0.62 -2.21 17.72
CA LEU A 51 1.31 -3.30 17.03
C LEU A 51 1.75 -4.42 17.98
N ARG A 52 2.41 -4.04 19.06
CA ARG A 52 2.85 -4.99 20.09
C ARG A 52 1.68 -5.80 20.67
N LYS A 53 0.56 -5.14 21.03
CA LYS A 53 -0.61 -5.82 21.59
C LYS A 53 -1.25 -6.81 20.62
N PHE A 54 -1.22 -6.49 19.32
CA PHE A 54 -1.71 -7.41 18.30
C PHE A 54 -0.91 -8.72 18.30
N TYR A 55 0.42 -8.64 18.31
CA TYR A 55 1.27 -9.83 18.27
C TYR A 55 1.39 -10.56 19.62
N GLU A 56 1.12 -9.92 20.75
CA GLU A 56 1.08 -10.56 22.07
C GLU A 56 -0.12 -11.50 22.26
N LYS A 57 -1.14 -11.39 21.43
CA LYS A 57 -2.33 -12.24 21.51
C LYS A 57 -1.97 -13.71 21.47
N ASP A 58 -2.73 -14.50 22.24
CA ASP A 58 -2.61 -15.96 22.33
C ASP A 58 -1.14 -16.40 22.55
N LYS A 59 -0.44 -15.67 23.42
CA LYS A 59 0.97 -15.93 23.74
C LYS A 59 1.88 -15.94 22.52
N TYR A 60 1.74 -14.92 21.67
CA TYR A 60 2.50 -14.73 20.43
C TYR A 60 2.22 -15.80 19.35
N ALA A 61 0.99 -16.29 19.28
CA ALA A 61 0.63 -17.38 18.37
C ALA A 61 1.04 -17.12 16.92
N ILE A 62 0.83 -15.88 16.41
CA ILE A 62 1.19 -15.50 15.04
C ILE A 62 2.71 -15.60 14.83
N LEU A 63 3.51 -15.08 15.77
CA LEU A 63 4.97 -15.07 15.66
C LEU A 63 5.60 -16.47 15.78
N LYS A 64 4.89 -17.41 16.38
CA LYS A 64 5.35 -18.79 16.58
C LYS A 64 5.01 -19.72 15.41
N ARG A 65 4.26 -19.27 14.43
CA ARG A 65 3.99 -20.06 13.23
C ARG A 65 5.27 -20.21 12.41
N GLU A 66 5.46 -21.38 11.88
CA GLU A 66 6.65 -21.72 11.08
C GLU A 66 6.78 -20.81 9.84
N GLU A 67 5.67 -20.48 9.22
CA GLU A 67 5.62 -19.67 8.00
C GLU A 67 5.84 -18.16 8.23
N THR A 68 5.73 -17.65 9.47
CA THR A 68 5.71 -16.19 9.71
C THR A 68 7.00 -15.51 9.30
N LEU A 69 8.16 -16.04 9.67
CA LEU A 69 9.43 -15.44 9.28
C LEU A 69 9.61 -15.44 7.76
N GLY A 70 9.31 -16.56 7.10
CA GLY A 70 9.36 -16.63 5.65
C GLY A 70 8.39 -15.69 4.94
N ASN A 71 7.21 -15.44 5.52
CA ASN A 71 6.26 -14.46 5.02
C ASN A 71 6.77 -13.01 5.16
N LEU A 72 7.40 -12.68 6.27
CA LEU A 72 8.02 -11.37 6.48
C LEU A 72 9.18 -11.14 5.50
N GLU A 73 10.02 -12.15 5.26
CA GLU A 73 11.10 -12.10 4.27
C GLU A 73 10.56 -11.85 2.85
N LYS A 74 9.51 -12.56 2.45
CA LYS A 74 8.87 -12.33 1.14
C LYS A 74 8.28 -10.93 1.02
N LEU A 75 7.62 -10.46 2.06
CA LEU A 75 7.01 -9.15 2.08
C LEU A 75 8.04 -8.02 2.01
N VAL A 76 9.16 -8.13 2.73
CA VAL A 76 10.22 -7.11 2.69
C VAL A 76 10.93 -7.10 1.33
N GLN A 77 11.16 -8.25 0.71
CA GLN A 77 11.74 -8.31 -0.64
C GLN A 77 10.81 -7.68 -1.69
N PHE A 78 9.51 -7.94 -1.60
CA PHE A 78 8.53 -7.27 -2.45
C PHE A 78 8.62 -5.74 -2.31
N TRP A 79 8.64 -5.22 -1.09
CA TRP A 79 8.75 -3.78 -0.86
C TRP A 79 10.10 -3.21 -1.29
N LYS A 80 11.18 -3.98 -1.17
CA LYS A 80 12.47 -3.59 -1.73
C LYS A 80 12.38 -3.39 -3.24
N SER A 81 11.79 -4.34 -3.97
CA SER A 81 11.59 -4.21 -5.43
C SER A 81 10.67 -3.03 -5.79
N VAL A 82 9.61 -2.76 -5.01
CA VAL A 82 8.73 -1.60 -5.22
C VAL A 82 9.49 -0.29 -5.05
N LEU A 83 10.26 -0.14 -3.99
CA LEU A 83 10.94 1.12 -3.64
C LEU A 83 12.18 1.37 -4.51
N SER A 84 12.85 0.31 -4.97
CA SER A 84 13.96 0.42 -5.93
C SER A 84 13.50 0.58 -7.38
N GLN A 85 12.19 0.56 -7.65
CA GLN A 85 11.62 0.59 -9.01
C GLN A 85 12.21 -0.51 -9.91
N ASP A 86 12.25 -1.74 -9.40
CA ASP A 86 12.89 -2.88 -10.06
C ASP A 86 12.15 -3.26 -11.36
N ASP A 87 12.73 -2.88 -12.50
CA ASP A 87 12.20 -3.13 -13.85
C ASP A 87 12.36 -4.59 -14.32
N MET A 88 13.13 -5.38 -13.59
CA MET A 88 13.21 -6.84 -13.81
C MET A 88 12.01 -7.58 -13.21
N ILE A 89 11.34 -6.98 -12.22
CA ILE A 89 10.19 -7.55 -11.53
C ILE A 89 8.88 -6.93 -12.02
N PHE A 90 8.86 -5.63 -12.26
CA PHE A 90 7.65 -4.89 -12.63
C PHE A 90 7.75 -4.27 -14.00
N SER A 91 6.68 -4.36 -14.80
CA SER A 91 6.57 -3.61 -16.04
C SER A 91 6.50 -2.10 -15.81
N ASP A 92 6.84 -1.30 -16.82
CA ASP A 92 6.79 0.17 -16.76
C ASP A 92 5.40 0.67 -16.27
N ARG A 93 4.32 0.10 -16.78
CA ARG A 93 2.96 0.50 -16.35
C ARG A 93 2.68 0.24 -14.87
N ILE A 94 3.22 -0.84 -14.29
CA ILE A 94 3.13 -1.13 -12.85
C ILE A 94 3.96 -0.11 -12.06
N LEU A 95 5.19 0.13 -12.47
CA LEU A 95 6.08 1.09 -11.81
C LEU A 95 5.48 2.50 -11.81
N ARG A 96 4.84 2.92 -12.90
CA ARG A 96 4.13 4.20 -12.98
C ARG A 96 2.97 4.30 -11.99
N ARG A 97 2.18 3.24 -11.83
CA ARG A 97 1.09 3.23 -10.84
C ARG A 97 1.61 3.29 -9.41
N LEU A 98 2.67 2.55 -9.11
CA LEU A 98 3.33 2.62 -7.80
C LEU A 98 3.95 4.00 -7.55
N ALA A 99 4.56 4.62 -8.56
CA ALA A 99 5.10 5.99 -8.46
C ALA A 99 3.99 7.02 -8.18
N VAL A 100 2.83 6.92 -8.83
CA VAL A 100 1.66 7.76 -8.51
C VAL A 100 1.23 7.55 -7.06
N LEU A 101 1.10 6.30 -6.61
CA LEU A 101 0.65 5.95 -5.25
C LEU A 101 1.60 6.47 -4.17
N ASN A 102 2.90 6.62 -4.44
CA ASN A 102 3.85 7.23 -3.51
C ASN A 102 3.48 8.68 -3.14
N TYR A 103 2.69 9.35 -3.97
CA TYR A 103 2.17 10.70 -3.73
C TYR A 103 0.71 10.69 -3.27
N ALA A 104 0.16 9.54 -2.89
CA ALA A 104 -1.19 9.45 -2.34
C ALA A 104 -1.33 10.32 -1.07
N PRO A 105 -2.52 10.86 -0.81
CA PRO A 105 -2.76 11.73 0.36
C PRO A 105 -2.50 11.06 1.71
N ASN A 106 -2.41 9.74 1.74
CA ASN A 106 -2.06 8.95 2.93
C ASN A 106 -1.45 7.60 2.54
N GLY A 107 -0.80 6.95 3.51
CA GLY A 107 -0.07 5.69 3.32
C GLY A 107 -0.92 4.41 3.32
N MET A 108 -2.26 4.48 3.38
CA MET A 108 -3.12 3.28 3.47
C MET A 108 -2.97 2.33 2.27
N TRP A 109 -2.61 2.86 1.11
CA TRP A 109 -2.36 2.06 -0.08
C TRP A 109 -1.25 1.01 0.13
N THR A 110 -0.24 1.31 0.96
CA THR A 110 0.85 0.37 1.23
C THR A 110 0.36 -0.89 1.93
N TYR A 111 -0.64 -0.75 2.79
CA TYR A 111 -1.25 -1.88 3.49
C TYR A 111 -2.16 -2.70 2.55
N LEU A 112 -2.96 -2.04 1.71
CA LEU A 112 -3.76 -2.71 0.68
C LEU A 112 -2.89 -3.52 -0.28
N VAL A 113 -1.79 -2.93 -0.78
CA VAL A 113 -0.83 -3.59 -1.66
C VAL A 113 -0.12 -4.74 -0.95
N SER A 114 0.24 -4.59 0.34
CA SER A 114 0.83 -5.67 1.13
C SER A 114 -0.11 -6.86 1.28
N VAL A 115 -1.38 -6.61 1.58
CA VAL A 115 -2.40 -7.67 1.67
C VAL A 115 -2.59 -8.35 0.33
N TYR A 116 -2.66 -7.58 -0.76
CA TYR A 116 -2.78 -8.13 -2.12
C TYR A 116 -1.60 -9.02 -2.48
N PHE A 117 -0.37 -8.54 -2.26
CA PHE A 117 0.83 -9.34 -2.48
C PHE A 117 0.81 -10.64 -1.68
N MET A 118 0.55 -10.57 -0.38
CA MET A 118 0.53 -11.75 0.48
C MET A 118 -0.48 -12.80 0.03
N GLN A 119 -1.61 -12.37 -0.54
CA GLN A 119 -2.67 -13.27 -1.00
C GLN A 119 -2.40 -13.86 -2.38
N TYR A 120 -1.87 -13.07 -3.33
CA TYR A 120 -1.85 -13.45 -4.74
C TYR A 120 -0.46 -13.75 -5.31
N LYS A 121 0.61 -13.60 -4.51
CA LYS A 121 1.94 -14.03 -4.96
C LYS A 121 1.97 -15.51 -5.30
N ASP A 122 2.64 -15.84 -6.39
CA ASP A 122 2.91 -17.21 -6.79
C ASP A 122 4.06 -17.85 -5.98
N GLU A 123 4.47 -19.05 -6.36
CA GLU A 123 5.58 -19.78 -5.74
C GLU A 123 6.94 -19.06 -5.86
N ASN A 124 7.10 -18.22 -6.89
CA ASN A 124 8.28 -17.39 -7.14
C ASN A 124 8.17 -15.99 -6.49
N ASN A 125 7.11 -15.73 -5.73
CA ASN A 125 6.77 -14.44 -5.12
C ASN A 125 6.49 -13.34 -6.16
N LEU A 126 6.00 -13.70 -7.33
CA LEU A 126 5.58 -12.78 -8.38
C LEU A 126 4.05 -12.62 -8.37
N LEU A 127 3.58 -11.49 -8.86
CA LEU A 127 2.16 -11.21 -9.07
C LEU A 127 1.82 -11.34 -10.55
N GLU A 128 0.59 -11.79 -10.84
CA GLU A 128 0.07 -11.75 -12.19
C GLU A 128 -0.09 -10.29 -12.61
N GLU A 129 0.53 -9.90 -13.70
CA GLU A 129 0.77 -8.51 -14.08
C GLU A 129 -0.52 -7.75 -14.38
N GLN A 130 -1.44 -8.34 -15.14
CA GLN A 130 -2.67 -7.68 -15.53
C GLN A 130 -3.60 -7.48 -14.32
N ALA A 131 -3.77 -8.50 -13.48
CA ALA A 131 -4.60 -8.41 -12.30
C ALA A 131 -4.03 -7.40 -11.29
N PHE A 132 -2.71 -7.36 -11.13
CA PHE A 132 -2.06 -6.37 -10.26
C PHE A 132 -2.23 -4.94 -10.80
N TYR A 133 -2.07 -4.74 -12.11
CA TYR A 133 -2.31 -3.45 -12.74
C TYR A 133 -3.75 -2.96 -12.54
N GLU A 134 -4.73 -3.82 -12.75
CA GLU A 134 -6.15 -3.49 -12.52
C GLU A 134 -6.44 -3.16 -11.05
N PHE A 135 -5.86 -3.91 -10.13
CA PHE A 135 -5.95 -3.63 -8.70
C PHE A 135 -5.35 -2.26 -8.36
N LEU A 136 -4.14 -1.95 -8.82
CA LEU A 136 -3.49 -0.66 -8.59
C LEU A 136 -4.30 0.50 -9.15
N ASN A 137 -4.87 0.37 -10.36
CA ASN A 137 -5.75 1.39 -10.94
C ASN A 137 -6.99 1.62 -10.07
N LYS A 138 -7.60 0.56 -9.58
CA LYS A 138 -8.81 0.63 -8.77
C LYS A 138 -8.58 1.34 -7.44
N ILE A 139 -7.54 0.96 -6.71
CA ILE A 139 -7.19 1.63 -5.45
C ILE A 139 -6.75 3.08 -5.66
N THR A 140 -6.02 3.37 -6.74
CA THR A 140 -5.62 4.74 -7.09
C THR A 140 -6.84 5.61 -7.35
N ALA A 141 -7.73 5.18 -8.23
CA ALA A 141 -8.96 5.91 -8.55
C ALA A 141 -9.82 6.16 -7.30
N PHE A 142 -9.97 5.15 -6.45
CA PHE A 142 -10.73 5.28 -5.21
C PHE A 142 -10.08 6.27 -4.23
N ILE A 143 -8.78 6.15 -3.97
CA ILE A 143 -8.06 7.00 -3.01
C ILE A 143 -8.15 8.47 -3.44
N TRP A 144 -7.99 8.77 -4.72
CA TRP A 144 -8.09 10.15 -5.24
C TRP A 144 -9.53 10.67 -5.17
N ALA A 145 -10.52 9.89 -5.61
CA ALA A 145 -11.93 10.28 -5.49
C ALA A 145 -12.32 10.53 -4.02
N TYR A 146 -11.90 9.67 -3.11
CA TYR A 146 -12.14 9.83 -1.68
C TYR A 146 -11.52 11.12 -1.12
N ALA A 147 -10.29 11.44 -1.51
CA ALA A 147 -9.60 12.64 -1.07
C ALA A 147 -10.28 13.93 -1.54
N PHE A 148 -10.87 13.94 -2.76
CA PHE A 148 -11.65 15.05 -3.28
C PHE A 148 -13.01 15.17 -2.59
N MET A 149 -13.73 14.07 -2.46
CA MET A 149 -15.09 14.05 -1.95
C MET A 149 -15.18 14.23 -0.45
N ARG A 150 -14.11 13.89 0.28
CA ARG A 150 -14.05 13.96 1.74
C ARG A 150 -12.76 14.64 2.22
N PRO A 151 -12.54 15.90 1.89
CA PRO A 151 -11.35 16.64 2.29
C PRO A 151 -11.25 16.69 3.83
N GLY A 152 -10.06 16.46 4.36
CA GLY A 152 -9.77 16.45 5.80
C GLY A 152 -9.97 15.10 6.49
N VAL A 153 -10.45 14.08 5.80
CA VAL A 153 -10.49 12.71 6.33
C VAL A 153 -9.22 11.98 5.93
N ASN A 154 -8.27 11.90 6.85
CA ASN A 154 -6.97 11.27 6.59
C ASN A 154 -6.99 9.74 6.70
N ALA A 155 -8.04 9.16 7.31
CA ALA A 155 -8.06 7.74 7.60
C ALA A 155 -8.98 6.98 6.62
N LEU A 156 -8.39 6.34 5.62
CA LEU A 156 -9.08 5.40 4.73
C LEU A 156 -9.40 4.04 5.38
N ARG A 157 -9.37 3.95 6.72
CA ARG A 157 -9.55 2.67 7.42
C ARG A 157 -10.93 2.06 7.18
N SER A 158 -11.98 2.86 7.27
CA SER A 158 -13.35 2.38 7.09
C SER A 158 -13.58 1.76 5.71
N PRO A 159 -13.17 2.37 4.58
CA PRO A 159 -13.29 1.72 3.29
C PRO A 159 -12.24 0.65 3.02
N ALA A 160 -11.03 0.76 3.57
CA ALA A 160 -9.93 -0.14 3.22
C ALA A 160 -10.00 -1.50 3.93
N TYR A 161 -10.45 -1.56 5.19
CA TYR A 161 -10.46 -2.82 5.94
C TYR A 161 -11.43 -3.86 5.37
N PRO A 162 -12.67 -3.52 4.98
CA PRO A 162 -13.52 -4.45 4.26
C PRO A 162 -12.85 -4.99 2.99
N GLU A 163 -12.21 -4.12 2.19
CA GLU A 163 -11.54 -4.53 0.96
C GLU A 163 -10.35 -5.46 1.19
N MET A 164 -9.59 -5.26 2.27
CA MET A 164 -8.53 -6.20 2.66
C MET A 164 -9.10 -7.60 2.95
N ILE A 165 -10.30 -7.68 3.55
CA ILE A 165 -11.00 -8.93 3.78
C ILE A 165 -11.48 -9.54 2.46
N GLU A 166 -11.99 -8.73 1.53
CA GLU A 166 -12.35 -9.20 0.19
C GLU A 166 -11.14 -9.80 -0.54
N ILE A 167 -9.98 -9.14 -0.48
CA ILE A 167 -8.72 -9.63 -1.07
C ILE A 167 -8.38 -11.04 -0.54
N VAL A 168 -8.33 -11.23 0.77
CA VAL A 168 -7.93 -12.53 1.35
C VAL A 168 -8.97 -13.63 1.13
N ASN A 169 -10.20 -13.27 0.80
CA ASN A 169 -11.26 -14.20 0.39
C ASN A 169 -11.30 -14.46 -1.13
N GLY A 170 -10.31 -13.97 -1.88
CA GLY A 170 -10.22 -14.15 -3.32
C GLY A 170 -11.24 -13.36 -4.13
N ARG A 171 -11.80 -12.30 -3.56
CA ARG A 171 -12.77 -11.41 -4.23
C ARG A 171 -12.12 -10.13 -4.73
N THR A 172 -12.75 -9.53 -5.73
CA THR A 172 -12.27 -8.29 -6.33
C THR A 172 -12.58 -7.11 -5.42
N VAL A 173 -11.62 -6.23 -5.24
CA VAL A 173 -11.79 -4.94 -4.58
C VAL A 173 -12.75 -4.08 -5.40
N ASP A 174 -13.80 -3.54 -4.80
CA ASP A 174 -14.77 -2.69 -5.51
C ASP A 174 -15.26 -1.46 -4.75
N PHE A 175 -14.95 -1.35 -3.45
CA PHE A 175 -15.38 -0.26 -2.57
C PHE A 175 -16.88 0.00 -2.60
N GLU A 176 -17.70 -1.03 -2.70
CA GLU A 176 -19.14 -0.95 -2.98
C GLU A 176 -19.87 0.00 -2.03
N GLU A 177 -19.57 -0.06 -0.73
CA GLU A 177 -20.19 0.80 0.29
C GLU A 177 -19.77 2.29 0.19
N TYR A 178 -18.74 2.60 -0.61
CA TYR A 178 -18.12 3.92 -0.70
C TYR A 178 -18.06 4.46 -2.13
N ARG A 179 -18.91 3.96 -3.03
CA ARG A 179 -18.96 4.43 -4.41
C ARG A 179 -19.36 5.90 -4.48
N PHE A 180 -18.67 6.63 -5.33
CA PHE A 180 -18.95 8.02 -5.60
C PHE A 180 -19.64 8.16 -6.96
N ASP A 181 -20.60 9.08 -7.03
CA ASP A 181 -21.18 9.49 -8.31
C ASP A 181 -20.14 10.20 -9.18
N ALA A 182 -19.96 9.74 -10.41
CA ALA A 182 -18.92 10.25 -11.32
C ALA A 182 -19.12 11.73 -11.67
N ALA A 183 -20.37 12.20 -11.79
CA ALA A 183 -20.66 13.59 -12.08
C ALA A 183 -20.33 14.48 -10.88
N ALA A 184 -20.61 14.00 -9.66
CA ALA A 184 -20.23 14.71 -8.43
C ALA A 184 -18.71 14.83 -8.29
N VAL A 185 -17.96 13.74 -8.54
CA VAL A 185 -16.48 13.79 -8.52
C VAL A 185 -15.95 14.76 -9.56
N ARG A 186 -16.46 14.71 -10.79
CA ARG A 186 -16.07 15.63 -11.86
C ARG A 186 -16.29 17.09 -11.47
N ASN A 187 -17.48 17.42 -10.97
CA ASN A 187 -17.79 18.79 -10.54
C ASN A 187 -16.84 19.29 -9.45
N VAL A 188 -16.50 18.45 -8.47
CA VAL A 188 -15.54 18.81 -7.44
C VAL A 188 -14.16 19.07 -8.03
N VAL A 189 -13.67 18.21 -8.94
CA VAL A 189 -12.35 18.37 -9.58
C VAL A 189 -12.30 19.63 -10.45
N GLU A 190 -13.35 19.91 -11.24
CA GLU A 190 -13.43 21.09 -12.11
C GLU A 190 -13.46 22.41 -11.33
N THR A 191 -14.05 22.41 -10.13
CA THR A 191 -14.15 23.59 -9.28
C THR A 191 -13.05 23.68 -8.21
N TYR A 192 -12.18 22.68 -8.12
CA TYR A 192 -11.16 22.59 -7.10
C TYR A 192 -10.05 23.62 -7.31
N VAL A 193 -9.76 24.39 -6.25
CA VAL A 193 -8.66 25.34 -6.27
C VAL A 193 -7.38 24.63 -5.83
N PHE A 194 -6.53 24.32 -6.79
CA PHE A 194 -5.21 23.72 -6.53
C PHE A 194 -4.25 24.77 -6.01
N THR A 195 -3.77 24.58 -4.78
CA THR A 195 -2.77 25.45 -4.15
C THR A 195 -1.68 24.59 -3.51
N ASN A 196 -0.45 25.12 -3.41
CA ASN A 196 0.67 24.40 -2.79
C ASN A 196 0.42 24.00 -1.33
N GLY A 197 -0.49 24.67 -0.63
CA GLY A 197 -0.87 24.33 0.74
C GLY A 197 -1.83 23.15 0.87
N ARG A 198 -2.30 22.59 -0.25
CA ARG A 198 -3.24 21.46 -0.24
C ARG A 198 -2.53 20.17 -0.66
N PRO A 199 -2.49 19.14 0.21
CA PRO A 199 -1.79 17.87 -0.09
C PRO A 199 -2.20 17.23 -1.41
N ILE A 200 -3.48 17.29 -1.77
CA ILE A 200 -4.02 16.70 -2.99
C ILE A 200 -3.45 17.34 -4.28
N THR A 201 -2.97 18.59 -4.21
CA THR A 201 -2.33 19.25 -5.36
C THR A 201 -1.13 18.45 -5.85
N LYS A 202 -0.22 18.10 -4.94
CA LYS A 202 0.97 17.28 -5.26
C LYS A 202 0.58 15.89 -5.78
N SER A 203 -0.44 15.28 -5.18
CA SER A 203 -0.97 13.99 -5.62
C SER A 203 -1.50 14.05 -7.06
N MET A 204 -2.22 15.11 -7.43
CA MET A 204 -2.75 15.29 -8.80
C MET A 204 -1.64 15.56 -9.81
N LEU A 205 -0.63 16.34 -9.45
CA LEU A 205 0.52 16.58 -10.31
C LEU A 205 1.28 15.28 -10.58
N ALA A 206 1.48 14.45 -9.57
CA ALA A 206 2.09 13.14 -9.73
C ALA A 206 1.28 12.22 -10.64
N TRP A 207 -0.04 12.18 -10.47
CA TRP A 207 -0.91 11.39 -11.35
C TRP A 207 -0.79 11.84 -12.80
N TRP A 208 -0.85 13.14 -13.04
CA TRP A 208 -0.74 13.69 -14.37
C TRP A 208 0.63 13.42 -14.99
N ALA A 209 1.73 13.70 -14.27
CA ALA A 209 3.09 13.51 -14.77
C ALA A 209 3.41 12.04 -15.04
N TYR A 210 3.17 11.15 -14.09
CA TYR A 210 3.55 9.72 -14.24
C TYR A 210 2.55 8.90 -15.06
N ASN A 211 1.44 9.49 -15.48
CA ASN A 211 0.56 8.87 -16.44
C ASN A 211 1.03 9.06 -17.90
N ASP A 212 1.97 9.98 -18.13
CA ASP A 212 2.61 10.17 -19.43
C ASP A 212 3.75 9.13 -19.57
N GLU A 213 3.61 8.24 -20.56
CA GLU A 213 4.58 7.16 -20.81
C GLU A 213 5.97 7.69 -21.24
N SER A 214 6.05 8.90 -21.77
CA SER A 214 7.32 9.54 -22.12
C SER A 214 8.08 10.09 -20.93
N GLN A 215 7.38 10.32 -19.79
CA GLN A 215 7.99 10.85 -18.59
C GLN A 215 8.83 9.80 -17.87
N GLN A 216 10.07 10.13 -17.53
CA GLN A 216 10.90 9.28 -16.67
C GLN A 216 10.37 9.25 -15.23
N LEU A 217 10.53 8.10 -14.56
CA LEU A 217 10.16 7.95 -13.15
C LEU A 217 11.26 8.54 -12.26
N MET A 218 11.18 9.83 -12.02
CA MET A 218 12.07 10.60 -11.13
C MET A 218 11.25 11.20 -9.98
N PRO A 219 11.89 11.72 -8.91
CA PRO A 219 11.18 12.49 -7.89
C PRO A 219 10.38 13.63 -8.51
N LEU A 220 9.19 13.91 -7.96
CA LEU A 220 8.23 14.85 -8.57
C LEU A 220 8.77 16.28 -8.69
N ASP A 221 9.57 16.72 -7.72
CA ASP A 221 10.25 18.01 -7.75
C ASP A 221 11.19 18.15 -8.95
N VAL A 222 11.94 17.09 -9.31
CA VAL A 222 12.77 17.05 -10.52
C VAL A 222 11.92 16.97 -11.79
N THR A 223 10.80 16.26 -11.74
CA THR A 223 9.90 16.12 -12.91
C THR A 223 9.22 17.43 -13.29
N LEU A 224 9.01 18.33 -12.32
CA LEU A 224 8.31 19.60 -12.53
C LEU A 224 9.25 20.78 -12.86
N GLU A 225 10.56 20.59 -12.82
CA GLU A 225 11.58 21.53 -13.31
C GLU A 225 11.73 21.46 -14.84
#